data_4ff7ccbf004b488ef793d3b7dab03b9a
#
_entry.id   4ff7ccbf004b488ef793d3b7dab03b9a
#
_cell.length_a   1.000
_cell.length_b   1.000
_cell.length_c   1.000
_cell.angle_alpha   90.00
_cell.angle_beta   90.00
_cell.angle_gamma   90.00
#
_symmetry.space_group_name_H-M   'P 1'
#
loop_
_entity.id
_entity.type
_entity.pdbx_description
1 polymer ?
#
loop_
_entity_poly.entity_id
_entity_poly.type
_entity_poly.pdbx_seq_one_letter_code
_entity_poly.pdbx_strand_id
1 'polypeptide(L)'
;MKLSRLLPVGLFGVLVIFLAIGLTRDPSVIPTEMIDREMPAFELTELRDETTTVSQADLVGEVTLVNVFGSWCVACLQEHPTLMELSRDDTVRIVGINWRDDREDALAWLAKHGDPYEAIVFDAESELVIEIGVTGAPETFVLDPSGRIRYKQIGPITPEVWTKTIRPVIDAIESESVS
;
A
#
# COMPACT_ATOMS: atom_id res chain seq x y z
N MET A 1 46.82 30.53 -13.40
CA MET A 1 45.93 29.92 -12.39
C MET A 1 46.27 28.45 -12.37
N LYS A 2 46.61 27.87 -11.21
CA LYS A 2 47.04 26.46 -11.13
C LYS A 2 45.83 25.55 -11.34
N LEU A 3 45.86 24.67 -12.31
CA LEU A 3 44.83 23.69 -12.69
C LEU A 3 44.31 22.92 -11.45
N SER A 4 45.17 22.71 -10.44
CA SER A 4 44.83 22.06 -9.18
C SER A 4 43.76 22.81 -8.33
N ARG A 5 43.49 24.11 -8.56
CA ARG A 5 42.44 24.88 -7.87
C ARG A 5 41.07 24.74 -8.54
N LEU A 6 41.03 24.32 -9.80
CA LEU A 6 39.79 24.09 -10.53
C LEU A 6 39.22 22.67 -10.33
N LEU A 7 40.08 21.74 -9.89
CA LEU A 7 39.70 20.34 -9.67
C LEU A 7 38.54 20.19 -8.64
N PRO A 8 38.59 20.84 -7.46
CA PRO A 8 37.47 20.72 -6.51
C PRO A 8 36.16 21.33 -7.02
N VAL A 9 36.24 22.41 -7.79
CA VAL A 9 35.06 23.06 -8.39
C VAL A 9 34.45 22.15 -9.46
N GLY A 10 35.28 21.53 -10.30
CA GLY A 10 34.80 20.55 -11.28
C GLY A 10 34.15 19.32 -10.65
N LEU A 11 34.77 18.77 -9.60
CA LEU A 11 34.22 17.63 -8.85
C LEU A 11 32.88 17.99 -8.18
N PHE A 12 32.77 19.18 -7.60
CA PHE A 12 31.52 19.67 -7.02
C PHE A 12 30.43 19.84 -8.08
N GLY A 13 30.77 20.38 -9.25
CA GLY A 13 29.82 20.51 -10.37
C GLY A 13 29.29 19.15 -10.85
N VAL A 14 30.16 18.14 -10.97
CA VAL A 14 29.76 16.76 -11.32
C VAL A 14 28.83 16.19 -10.24
N LEU A 15 29.14 16.39 -8.96
CA LEU A 15 28.31 15.94 -7.85
C LEU A 15 26.91 16.58 -7.88
N VAL A 16 26.83 17.89 -8.11
CA VAL A 16 25.56 18.62 -8.21
C VAL A 16 24.73 18.10 -9.38
N ILE A 17 25.33 17.86 -10.54
CA ILE A 17 24.63 17.29 -11.70
C ILE A 17 24.10 15.89 -11.35
N PHE A 18 24.92 15.06 -10.73
CA PHE A 18 24.51 13.70 -10.34
C PHE A 18 23.35 13.69 -9.35
N LEU A 19 23.39 14.58 -8.36
CA LEU A 19 22.30 14.76 -7.39
C LEU A 19 21.04 15.30 -8.07
N ALA A 20 21.17 16.28 -8.97
CA ALA A 20 20.03 16.81 -9.71
C ALA A 20 19.33 15.72 -10.54
N ILE A 21 20.09 14.88 -11.22
CA ILE A 21 19.56 13.73 -11.99
C ILE A 21 18.91 12.71 -11.01
N GLY A 22 19.52 12.45 -9.86
CA GLY A 22 18.96 11.56 -8.84
C GLY A 22 17.63 12.03 -8.29
N LEU A 23 17.47 13.32 -8.05
CA LEU A 23 16.24 13.94 -7.54
C LEU A 23 15.08 13.98 -8.57
N THR A 24 15.37 13.82 -9.86
CA THR A 24 14.32 13.72 -10.89
C THR A 24 13.76 12.30 -11.06
N ARG A 25 14.37 11.31 -10.42
CA ARG A 25 13.87 9.94 -10.44
C ARG A 25 12.76 9.80 -9.41
N ASP A 26 11.64 9.24 -9.83
CA ASP A 26 10.51 8.93 -8.95
C ASP A 26 10.91 7.78 -8.00
N PRO A 27 11.01 8.02 -6.68
CA PRO A 27 11.38 6.98 -5.74
C PRO A 27 10.26 5.97 -5.48
N SER A 28 9.04 6.23 -5.95
CA SER A 28 7.88 5.33 -5.75
C SER A 28 7.94 4.08 -6.64
N VAL A 29 8.81 4.05 -7.66
CA VAL A 29 9.05 2.87 -8.49
C VAL A 29 10.11 1.99 -7.81
N ILE A 30 9.79 1.43 -6.65
CA ILE A 30 10.57 0.34 -6.08
C ILE A 30 10.06 -0.95 -6.72
N PRO A 31 10.89 -1.69 -7.50
CA PRO A 31 10.49 -3.00 -8.01
C PRO A 31 10.18 -3.90 -6.80
N THR A 32 8.91 -4.13 -6.55
CA THR A 32 8.50 -5.05 -5.50
C THR A 32 8.63 -6.46 -6.05
N GLU A 33 9.47 -7.28 -5.44
CA GLU A 33 9.63 -8.70 -5.79
C GLU A 33 8.34 -9.51 -5.60
N MET A 34 7.32 -8.89 -5.00
CA MET A 34 6.01 -9.49 -4.74
C MET A 34 5.02 -9.38 -5.92
N ILE A 35 5.32 -8.58 -6.96
CA ILE A 35 4.45 -8.52 -8.14
C ILE A 35 4.41 -9.88 -8.82
N ASP A 36 3.21 -10.31 -9.23
CA ASP A 36 2.89 -11.61 -9.81
C ASP A 36 3.14 -12.82 -8.88
N ARG A 37 3.33 -12.59 -7.58
CA ARG A 37 3.34 -13.65 -6.56
C ARG A 37 1.99 -13.73 -5.85
N GLU A 38 1.67 -14.90 -5.37
CA GLU A 38 0.54 -15.10 -4.48
C GLU A 38 0.80 -14.41 -3.14
N MET A 39 -0.26 -13.88 -2.53
CA MET A 39 -0.20 -13.41 -1.15
C MET A 39 0.28 -14.58 -0.27
N PRO A 40 1.30 -14.39 0.58
CA PRO A 40 1.78 -15.45 1.45
C PRO A 40 0.65 -15.97 2.36
N ALA A 41 0.78 -17.22 2.80
CA ALA A 41 -0.17 -17.80 3.73
C ALA A 41 -0.02 -17.13 5.11
N PHE A 42 -1.13 -16.65 5.64
CA PHE A 42 -1.21 -16.09 6.98
C PHE A 42 -2.54 -16.48 7.64
N GLU A 43 -2.60 -16.40 8.95
CA GLU A 43 -3.81 -16.51 9.76
C GLU A 43 -3.62 -15.61 10.99
N LEU A 44 -4.23 -14.43 10.98
CA LEU A 44 -4.10 -13.42 12.03
C LEU A 44 -5.49 -13.02 12.54
N THR A 45 -5.55 -12.50 13.77
CA THR A 45 -6.82 -12.09 14.37
C THR A 45 -7.43 -10.90 13.62
N GLU A 46 -8.75 -10.86 13.55
CA GLU A 46 -9.49 -9.70 13.07
C GLU A 46 -9.43 -8.56 14.11
N LEU A 47 -9.30 -7.32 13.65
CA LEU A 47 -9.15 -6.16 14.53
C LEU A 47 -10.37 -5.93 15.42
N ARG A 48 -11.59 -6.09 14.89
CA ARG A 48 -12.86 -5.80 15.59
C ARG A 48 -13.36 -6.95 16.44
N ASP A 49 -12.93 -8.19 16.13
CA ASP A 49 -13.34 -9.41 16.83
C ASP A 49 -12.15 -10.36 17.02
N GLU A 50 -11.62 -10.43 18.25
CA GLU A 50 -10.47 -11.28 18.59
C GLU A 50 -10.76 -12.79 18.48
N THR A 51 -12.03 -13.19 18.39
CA THR A 51 -12.42 -14.58 18.24
C THR A 51 -12.46 -15.04 16.78
N THR A 52 -12.35 -14.10 15.86
CA THR A 52 -12.33 -14.32 14.42
C THR A 52 -10.91 -14.16 13.90
N THR A 53 -10.53 -14.97 12.89
CA THR A 53 -9.27 -14.83 12.16
C THR A 53 -9.55 -14.45 10.72
N VAL A 54 -8.60 -13.74 10.11
CA VAL A 54 -8.53 -13.46 8.67
C VAL A 54 -7.31 -14.19 8.12
N SER A 55 -7.47 -14.86 7.02
CA SER A 55 -6.43 -15.65 6.37
C SER A 55 -6.24 -15.25 4.91
N GLN A 56 -5.18 -15.75 4.30
CA GLN A 56 -4.94 -15.58 2.86
C GLN A 56 -6.13 -16.09 2.01
N ALA A 57 -6.81 -17.16 2.44
CA ALA A 57 -7.94 -17.72 1.72
C ALA A 57 -9.15 -16.76 1.65
N ASP A 58 -9.27 -15.87 2.63
CA ASP A 58 -10.34 -14.86 2.67
C ASP A 58 -10.11 -13.72 1.65
N LEU A 59 -8.92 -13.64 1.05
CA LEU A 59 -8.57 -12.63 0.04
C LEU A 59 -8.83 -13.09 -1.40
N VAL A 60 -9.31 -14.32 -1.58
CA VAL A 60 -9.54 -14.94 -2.89
C VAL A 60 -11.01 -14.77 -3.30
N GLY A 61 -11.28 -14.74 -4.61
CA GLY A 61 -12.64 -14.75 -5.18
C GLY A 61 -12.96 -13.52 -6.02
N GLU A 62 -12.45 -12.36 -5.64
CA GLU A 62 -12.66 -11.10 -6.36
C GLU A 62 -11.43 -10.19 -6.28
N VAL A 63 -11.40 -9.13 -7.10
CA VAL A 63 -10.35 -8.12 -7.05
C VAL A 63 -10.42 -7.41 -5.72
N THR A 64 -9.31 -7.43 -4.97
CA THR A 64 -9.26 -6.90 -3.59
C THR A 64 -8.13 -5.88 -3.44
N LEU A 65 -8.43 -4.74 -2.84
CA LEU A 65 -7.42 -3.83 -2.30
C LEU A 65 -7.04 -4.27 -0.89
N VAL A 66 -5.76 -4.53 -0.66
CA VAL A 66 -5.22 -4.79 0.68
C VAL A 66 -4.42 -3.57 1.10
N ASN A 67 -5.00 -2.77 2.00
CA ASN A 67 -4.46 -1.49 2.43
C ASN A 67 -3.82 -1.57 3.81
N VAL A 68 -2.58 -1.14 3.93
CA VAL A 68 -1.81 -1.10 5.18
C VAL A 68 -1.99 0.26 5.84
N PHE A 69 -2.49 0.26 7.06
CA PHE A 69 -2.75 1.48 7.83
C PHE A 69 -2.41 1.33 9.31
N GLY A 70 -2.43 2.45 10.02
CA GLY A 70 -2.32 2.50 11.48
C GLY A 70 -2.90 3.80 12.03
N SER A 71 -3.37 3.80 13.29
CA SER A 71 -3.91 5.00 13.95
C SER A 71 -2.87 6.14 14.07
N TRP A 72 -1.60 5.77 14.17
CA TRP A 72 -0.43 6.65 14.21
C TRP A 72 -0.06 7.28 12.86
N CYS A 73 -0.66 6.80 11.76
CA CYS A 73 -0.26 7.15 10.40
C CYS A 73 -0.99 8.41 9.89
N VAL A 74 -0.30 9.55 9.91
CA VAL A 74 -0.86 10.84 9.44
C VAL A 74 -1.19 10.81 7.95
N ALA A 75 -0.37 10.15 7.13
CA ALA A 75 -0.59 10.04 5.69
C ALA A 75 -1.80 9.16 5.35
N CYS A 76 -2.15 8.19 6.22
CA CYS A 76 -3.34 7.38 6.05
C CYS A 76 -4.64 8.20 6.15
N LEU A 77 -4.65 9.30 6.93
CA LEU A 77 -5.76 10.25 6.95
C LEU A 77 -5.99 10.95 5.61
N GLN A 78 -4.97 11.06 4.76
CA GLN A 78 -5.09 11.73 3.46
C GLN A 78 -5.82 10.86 2.45
N GLU A 79 -5.63 9.53 2.50
CA GLU A 79 -6.30 8.59 1.60
C GLU A 79 -7.67 8.14 2.10
N HIS A 80 -7.89 8.20 3.42
CA HIS A 80 -9.07 7.65 4.06
C HIS A 80 -10.42 8.13 3.47
N PRO A 81 -10.60 9.41 3.12
CA PRO A 81 -11.83 9.85 2.43
C PRO A 81 -12.06 9.15 1.10
N THR A 82 -10.99 8.87 0.33
CA THR A 82 -11.07 8.14 -0.94
C THR A 82 -11.49 6.69 -0.70
N LEU A 83 -10.88 6.00 0.28
CA LEU A 83 -11.26 4.63 0.64
C LEU A 83 -12.72 4.56 1.10
N MET A 84 -13.18 5.54 1.89
CA MET A 84 -14.57 5.63 2.34
C MET A 84 -15.56 5.85 1.18
N GLU A 85 -15.17 6.58 0.13
CA GLU A 85 -15.97 6.75 -1.08
C GLU A 85 -16.05 5.43 -1.85
N LEU A 86 -14.91 4.78 -2.11
CA LEU A 86 -14.84 3.51 -2.82
C LEU A 86 -15.64 2.39 -2.14
N SER A 87 -15.58 2.31 -0.82
CA SER A 87 -16.33 1.35 -0.02
C SER A 87 -17.86 1.59 -0.07
N ARG A 88 -18.32 2.86 -0.06
CA ARG A 88 -19.75 3.17 -0.16
C ARG A 88 -20.34 2.86 -1.53
N ASP A 89 -19.56 3.09 -2.57
CA ASP A 89 -20.00 2.88 -3.94
C ASP A 89 -19.89 1.39 -4.35
N ASP A 90 -19.45 0.51 -3.45
CA ASP A 90 -19.21 -0.92 -3.70
C ASP A 90 -18.37 -1.14 -4.96
N THR A 91 -17.38 -0.24 -5.15
CA THR A 91 -16.58 -0.19 -6.38
C THR A 91 -15.52 -1.28 -6.41
N VAL A 92 -14.97 -1.61 -5.23
CA VAL A 92 -13.94 -2.62 -5.05
C VAL A 92 -13.92 -3.06 -3.59
N ARG A 93 -13.65 -4.34 -3.37
CA ARG A 93 -13.44 -4.90 -2.03
C ARG A 93 -12.19 -4.31 -1.38
N ILE A 94 -12.29 -3.89 -0.11
CA ILE A 94 -11.16 -3.33 0.63
C ILE A 94 -10.95 -4.11 1.93
N VAL A 95 -9.76 -4.67 2.10
CA VAL A 95 -9.32 -5.34 3.32
C VAL A 95 -8.18 -4.52 3.93
N GLY A 96 -8.26 -4.25 5.24
CA GLY A 96 -7.22 -3.54 5.97
C GLY A 96 -6.17 -4.48 6.56
N ILE A 97 -4.92 -4.01 6.64
CA ILE A 97 -3.90 -4.55 7.54
C ILE A 97 -3.56 -3.44 8.52
N ASN A 98 -4.01 -3.60 9.76
CA ASN A 98 -3.65 -2.68 10.83
C ASN A 98 -2.29 -3.05 11.38
N TRP A 99 -1.30 -2.19 11.16
CA TRP A 99 0.11 -2.48 11.37
C TRP A 99 0.71 -1.73 12.55
N ARG A 100 1.39 -2.47 13.46
CA ARG A 100 2.14 -1.92 14.60
C ARG A 100 1.34 -0.91 15.39
N ASP A 101 0.11 -1.26 15.70
CA ASP A 101 -0.87 -0.39 16.33
C ASP A 101 -1.36 -1.03 17.64
N ASP A 102 -1.95 -0.22 18.50
CA ASP A 102 -2.75 -0.71 19.61
C ASP A 102 -4.18 -0.93 19.12
N ARG A 103 -4.79 -2.04 19.52
CA ARG A 103 -6.15 -2.42 19.10
C ARG A 103 -7.18 -1.36 19.49
N GLU A 104 -7.09 -0.83 20.71
CA GLU A 104 -8.03 0.18 21.20
C GLU A 104 -7.87 1.50 20.42
N ASP A 105 -6.63 1.90 20.13
CA ASP A 105 -6.33 3.11 19.35
C ASP A 105 -6.81 2.96 17.89
N ALA A 106 -6.59 1.81 17.28
CA ALA A 106 -7.08 1.52 15.93
C ALA A 106 -8.62 1.56 15.85
N LEU A 107 -9.30 0.93 16.79
CA LEU A 107 -10.76 0.94 16.86
C LEU A 107 -11.31 2.34 17.11
N ALA A 108 -10.68 3.12 17.98
CA ALA A 108 -11.06 4.51 18.25
C ALA A 108 -10.87 5.38 17.01
N TRP A 109 -9.79 5.13 16.25
CA TRP A 109 -9.50 5.84 15.00
C TRP A 109 -10.56 5.55 13.94
N LEU A 110 -10.92 4.27 13.74
CA LEU A 110 -11.99 3.86 12.81
C LEU A 110 -13.36 4.41 13.23
N ALA A 111 -13.68 4.37 14.51
CA ALA A 111 -14.94 4.93 15.04
C ALA A 111 -15.05 6.45 14.76
N LYS A 112 -13.93 7.16 14.78
CA LYS A 112 -13.87 8.61 14.55
C LYS A 112 -13.91 8.98 13.06
N HIS A 113 -13.21 8.22 12.20
CA HIS A 113 -13.00 8.58 10.81
C HIS A 113 -13.86 7.79 9.82
N GLY A 114 -14.53 6.74 10.29
CA GLY A 114 -15.28 5.76 9.49
C GLY A 114 -14.46 4.50 9.23
N ASP A 115 -15.12 3.44 8.78
CA ASP A 115 -14.51 2.14 8.49
C ASP A 115 -14.83 1.73 7.04
N PRO A 116 -13.84 1.77 6.13
CA PRO A 116 -14.03 1.38 4.74
C PRO A 116 -13.77 -0.11 4.49
N TYR A 117 -13.32 -0.86 5.50
CA TYR A 117 -12.82 -2.21 5.35
C TYR A 117 -13.88 -3.28 5.56
N GLU A 118 -13.94 -4.28 4.69
CA GLU A 118 -14.76 -5.48 4.89
C GLU A 118 -14.22 -6.34 6.03
N ALA A 119 -12.90 -6.55 6.04
CA ALA A 119 -12.17 -7.24 7.11
C ALA A 119 -10.88 -6.51 7.43
N ILE A 120 -10.36 -6.65 8.65
CA ILE A 120 -9.11 -6.02 9.06
C ILE A 120 -8.22 -7.03 9.76
N VAL A 121 -7.09 -7.33 9.14
CA VAL A 121 -6.02 -8.13 9.73
C VAL A 121 -5.31 -7.29 10.80
N PHE A 122 -5.24 -7.77 12.02
CA PHE A 122 -4.48 -7.11 13.10
C PHE A 122 -3.06 -7.67 13.16
N ASP A 123 -2.11 -6.92 12.59
CA ASP A 123 -0.69 -7.29 12.49
C ASP A 123 0.19 -6.43 13.39
N ALA A 124 -0.03 -6.53 14.70
CA ALA A 124 0.73 -5.77 15.70
C ALA A 124 2.22 -6.13 15.69
N GLU A 125 2.54 -7.39 15.47
CA GLU A 125 3.91 -7.92 15.51
C GLU A 125 4.65 -7.80 14.16
N SER A 126 4.00 -7.29 13.12
CA SER A 126 4.58 -7.12 11.77
C SER A 126 4.88 -8.44 11.05
N GLU A 127 4.15 -9.49 11.30
CA GLU A 127 4.39 -10.80 10.70
C GLU A 127 4.12 -10.76 9.20
N LEU A 128 2.90 -10.37 8.82
CA LEU A 128 2.47 -10.30 7.43
C LEU A 128 3.16 -9.18 6.66
N VAL A 129 3.22 -7.97 7.23
CA VAL A 129 3.77 -6.80 6.51
C VAL A 129 5.25 -6.96 6.17
N ILE A 130 6.04 -7.67 6.99
CA ILE A 130 7.43 -7.98 6.66
C ILE A 130 7.49 -8.96 5.49
N GLU A 131 6.66 -9.99 5.48
CA GLU A 131 6.66 -11.02 4.46
C GLU A 131 6.24 -10.47 3.08
N ILE A 132 5.27 -9.56 3.03
CA ILE A 132 4.85 -8.89 1.79
C ILE A 132 5.71 -7.66 1.43
N GLY A 133 6.76 -7.40 2.19
CA GLY A 133 7.73 -6.35 1.89
C GLY A 133 7.17 -4.94 2.01
N VAL A 134 6.33 -4.66 3.02
CA VAL A 134 5.87 -3.31 3.34
C VAL A 134 7.02 -2.47 3.86
N THR A 135 7.17 -1.27 3.33
CA THR A 135 8.23 -0.33 3.69
C THR A 135 7.73 0.82 4.56
N GLY A 136 6.43 1.06 4.57
CA GLY A 136 5.79 2.13 5.34
C GLY A 136 4.27 2.10 5.18
N ALA A 137 3.57 2.97 5.92
CA ALA A 137 2.14 3.17 5.75
C ALA A 137 1.87 4.62 5.28
N PRO A 138 0.90 4.83 4.36
CA PRO A 138 0.08 3.79 3.75
C PRO A 138 0.77 3.11 2.55
N GLU A 139 0.50 1.83 2.38
CA GLU A 139 0.77 1.07 1.17
C GLU A 139 -0.45 0.22 0.82
N THR A 140 -0.73 0.05 -0.47
CA THR A 140 -1.89 -0.73 -0.91
C THR A 140 -1.51 -1.71 -1.99
N PHE A 141 -1.90 -2.97 -1.83
CA PHE A 141 -1.74 -4.02 -2.82
C PHE A 141 -3.05 -4.23 -3.56
N VAL A 142 -2.97 -4.42 -4.89
CA VAL A 142 -4.10 -4.86 -5.72
C VAL A 142 -3.93 -6.34 -5.97
N LEU A 143 -4.88 -7.14 -5.51
CA LEU A 143 -4.93 -8.58 -5.73
C LEU A 143 -5.95 -8.92 -6.81
N ASP A 144 -5.60 -9.90 -7.65
CA ASP A 144 -6.57 -10.51 -8.54
C ASP A 144 -7.43 -11.56 -7.80
N PRO A 145 -8.50 -12.10 -8.44
CA PRO A 145 -9.37 -13.09 -7.81
C PRO A 145 -8.67 -14.38 -7.37
N SER A 146 -7.46 -14.66 -7.82
CA SER A 146 -6.66 -15.80 -7.36
C SER A 146 -5.85 -15.51 -6.12
N GLY A 147 -5.84 -14.26 -5.62
CA GLY A 147 -5.02 -13.81 -4.50
C GLY A 147 -3.59 -13.44 -4.89
N ARG A 148 -3.32 -13.24 -6.18
CA ARG A 148 -2.02 -12.84 -6.71
C ARG A 148 -1.88 -11.32 -6.70
N ILE A 149 -0.75 -10.82 -6.23
CA ILE A 149 -0.44 -9.39 -6.18
C ILE A 149 -0.13 -8.89 -7.59
N ARG A 150 -0.97 -8.00 -8.11
CA ARG A 150 -0.83 -7.45 -9.46
C ARG A 150 -0.23 -6.03 -9.47
N TYR A 151 -0.40 -5.30 -8.38
CA TYR A 151 0.14 -3.96 -8.25
C TYR A 151 0.38 -3.60 -6.78
N LYS A 152 1.35 -2.73 -6.52
CA LYS A 152 1.63 -2.15 -5.21
C LYS A 152 1.71 -0.64 -5.32
N GLN A 153 0.82 0.06 -4.63
CA GLN A 153 0.86 1.51 -4.45
C GLN A 153 1.63 1.83 -3.18
N ILE A 154 2.67 2.65 -3.29
CA ILE A 154 3.39 3.22 -2.15
C ILE A 154 2.90 4.65 -1.94
N GLY A 155 2.48 4.97 -0.72
CA GLY A 155 1.87 6.25 -0.38
C GLY A 155 0.36 6.31 -0.60
N PRO A 156 -0.27 7.45 -0.28
CA PRO A 156 -1.71 7.57 -0.17
C PRO A 156 -2.44 7.44 -1.52
N ILE A 157 -3.57 6.76 -1.51
CA ILE A 157 -4.51 6.70 -2.63
C ILE A 157 -5.32 8.02 -2.67
N THR A 158 -4.88 8.93 -3.53
CA THR A 158 -5.66 10.11 -3.85
C THR A 158 -6.66 9.80 -4.97
N PRO A 159 -7.71 10.64 -5.20
CA PRO A 159 -8.61 10.48 -6.36
C PRO A 159 -7.87 10.42 -7.70
N GLU A 160 -6.73 11.11 -7.79
CA GLU A 160 -5.89 11.07 -9.00
C GLU A 160 -5.15 9.73 -9.14
N VAL A 161 -4.55 9.21 -8.07
CA VAL A 161 -3.90 7.89 -8.04
C VAL A 161 -4.91 6.79 -8.34
N TRP A 162 -6.10 6.88 -7.76
CA TRP A 162 -7.18 5.96 -8.04
C TRP A 162 -7.52 5.92 -9.54
N THR A 163 -7.87 7.08 -10.12
CA THR A 163 -8.37 7.13 -11.49
C THR A 163 -7.30 6.87 -12.55
N LYS A 164 -6.05 7.31 -12.31
CA LYS A 164 -4.98 7.22 -13.32
C LYS A 164 -4.13 5.96 -13.19
N THR A 165 -4.11 5.32 -12.01
CA THR A 165 -3.19 4.21 -11.75
C THR A 165 -3.92 2.95 -11.31
N ILE A 166 -4.70 2.97 -10.22
CA ILE A 166 -5.26 1.76 -9.62
C ILE A 166 -6.42 1.24 -10.46
N ARG A 167 -7.39 2.09 -10.82
CA ARG A 167 -8.55 1.68 -11.61
C ARG A 167 -8.17 1.02 -12.94
N PRO A 168 -7.23 1.55 -13.75
CA PRO A 168 -6.77 0.87 -14.97
C PRO A 168 -6.15 -0.52 -14.72
N VAL A 169 -5.47 -0.73 -13.58
CA VAL A 169 -4.96 -2.05 -13.20
C VAL A 169 -6.12 -3.02 -12.92
N ILE A 170 -7.13 -2.57 -12.18
CA ILE A 170 -8.33 -3.38 -11.91
C ILE A 170 -9.05 -3.73 -13.20
N ASP A 171 -9.29 -2.76 -14.09
CA ASP A 171 -9.95 -2.99 -15.39
C ASP A 171 -9.18 -4.02 -16.24
N ALA A 172 -7.85 -4.00 -16.20
CA ALA A 172 -7.02 -4.99 -16.89
C ALA A 172 -7.21 -6.41 -16.30
N ILE A 173 -7.20 -6.54 -14.96
CA ILE A 173 -7.42 -7.82 -14.27
C ILE A 173 -8.81 -8.37 -14.60
N GLU A 174 -9.85 -7.54 -14.55
CA GLU A 174 -11.23 -7.95 -14.85
C GLU A 174 -11.37 -8.43 -16.30
N SER A 175 -10.68 -7.77 -17.25
CA SER A 175 -10.69 -8.17 -18.65
C SER A 175 -9.99 -9.52 -18.91
N GLU A 176 -8.92 -9.84 -18.16
CA GLU A 176 -8.23 -11.12 -18.22
C GLU A 176 -9.11 -12.29 -17.74
N SER A 177 -9.95 -12.05 -16.71
CA SER A 177 -10.81 -13.08 -16.11
C SER A 177 -12.01 -13.48 -16.99
N VAL A 178 -12.34 -12.69 -18.02
CA VAL A 178 -13.47 -12.95 -18.95
C VAL A 178 -13.00 -13.69 -20.22
N SER A 179 -11.71 -13.85 -20.44
CA SER A 179 -11.13 -14.47 -21.64
C SER A 179 -10.82 -15.94 -21.45
#